data_8e9be8945a8397813cbf05ea48d61773
#
_entry.id   8e9be8945a8397813cbf05ea48d61773
#
_cell.length_a   1.000
_cell.length_b   1.000
_cell.length_c   1.000
_cell.angle_alpha   90.00
_cell.angle_beta   90.00
_cell.angle_gamma   90.00
#
_symmetry.space_group_name_H-M   'P 1'
#
loop_
_entity.id
_entity.type
_entity.pdbx_description
1 polymer ?
#
loop_
_entity_poly.entity_id
_entity_poly.type
_entity_poly.pdbx_seq_one_letter_code
_entity_poly.pdbx_strand_id
1 'polypeptide(L)'
;LLITLSVFAVALAGNLRLPVAVLIACPLAAILWMAKQRRRLGGGTGLRRSLTLLARHSRLIFGSNRGEIAVLGGSACLGALITPLVDQHALHELLLATHLQGAAMAVAAMLLVVGLAQVGLNPIVSVTLLASLLGDGVGVDPRILAVGLMCAWSLSMISSPFTASMLVLSQLIHRSPYRIAWHWNGLFFVLVVPMLALWIGMLGQWL
;
A
#
# COMPACT_ATOMS: atom_id res chain seq x y z
N LEU A 1 6.07 -18.18 2.07
CA LEU A 1 7.38 -18.47 1.49
C LEU A 1 7.26 -19.02 0.05
N LEU A 2 6.52 -20.11 -0.19
CA LEU A 2 6.39 -20.74 -1.53
C LEU A 2 5.82 -19.78 -2.58
N ILE A 3 4.80 -18.99 -2.26
CA ILE A 3 4.20 -18.03 -3.18
C ILE A 3 5.21 -16.90 -3.49
N THR A 4 5.90 -16.40 -2.48
CA THR A 4 6.92 -15.37 -2.66
C THR A 4 8.05 -15.88 -3.56
N LEU A 5 8.55 -17.08 -3.32
CA LEU A 5 9.57 -17.70 -4.16
C LEU A 5 9.08 -17.92 -5.61
N SER A 6 7.82 -18.33 -5.81
CA SER A 6 7.26 -18.48 -7.16
C SER A 6 7.14 -17.14 -7.90
N VAL A 7 6.80 -16.05 -7.21
CA VAL A 7 6.76 -14.71 -7.80
C VAL A 7 8.15 -14.27 -8.25
N PHE A 8 9.17 -14.44 -7.40
CA PHE A 8 10.55 -14.11 -7.78
C PHE A 8 11.05 -14.99 -8.92
N ALA A 9 10.76 -16.29 -8.90
CA ALA A 9 11.13 -17.19 -9.99
C ALA A 9 10.51 -16.77 -11.33
N VAL A 10 9.22 -16.41 -11.35
CA VAL A 10 8.52 -15.91 -12.55
C VAL A 10 9.10 -14.57 -13.00
N ALA A 11 9.40 -13.66 -12.07
CA ALA A 11 9.99 -12.37 -12.38
C ALA A 11 11.37 -12.52 -13.04
N LEU A 12 12.24 -13.35 -12.47
CA LEU A 12 13.60 -13.59 -12.97
C LEU A 12 13.58 -14.38 -14.29
N ALA A 13 12.80 -15.46 -14.39
CA ALA A 13 12.74 -16.28 -15.61
C ALA A 13 12.12 -15.54 -16.79
N GLY A 14 11.16 -14.67 -16.57
CA GLY A 14 10.46 -13.91 -17.60
C GLY A 14 11.03 -12.51 -17.85
N ASN A 15 12.05 -12.10 -17.10
CA ASN A 15 12.56 -10.71 -17.08
C ASN A 15 11.41 -9.68 -16.93
N LEU A 16 10.43 -10.03 -16.09
CA LEU A 16 9.20 -9.27 -15.90
C LEU A 16 9.31 -8.31 -14.71
N ARG A 17 8.62 -7.18 -14.80
CA ARG A 17 8.46 -6.30 -13.65
C ARG A 17 7.68 -7.03 -12.54
N LEU A 18 8.08 -6.82 -11.29
CA LEU A 18 7.53 -7.52 -10.12
C LEU A 18 5.99 -7.53 -10.05
N PRO A 19 5.26 -6.42 -10.32
CA PRO A 19 3.80 -6.43 -10.35
C PRO A 19 3.19 -7.39 -11.38
N VAL A 20 3.81 -7.51 -12.56
CA VAL A 20 3.36 -8.42 -13.62
C VAL A 20 3.60 -9.88 -13.19
N ALA A 21 4.76 -10.16 -12.57
CA ALA A 21 5.05 -11.49 -12.02
C ALA A 21 4.05 -11.90 -10.94
N VAL A 22 3.64 -10.98 -10.07
CA VAL A 22 2.59 -11.21 -9.05
C VAL A 22 1.25 -11.56 -9.71
N LEU A 23 0.83 -10.79 -10.73
CA LEU A 23 -0.42 -11.02 -11.46
C LEU A 23 -0.48 -12.41 -12.12
N ILE A 24 0.65 -12.96 -12.52
CA ILE A 24 0.74 -14.29 -13.13
C ILE A 24 0.89 -15.39 -12.06
N ALA A 25 1.84 -15.21 -11.13
CA ALA A 25 2.21 -16.23 -10.17
C ALA A 25 1.11 -16.50 -9.13
N CYS A 26 0.43 -15.46 -8.63
CA CYS A 26 -0.58 -15.64 -7.57
C CYS A 26 -1.80 -16.44 -8.03
N PRO A 27 -2.45 -16.18 -9.20
CA PRO A 27 -3.53 -17.02 -9.70
C PRO A 27 -3.11 -18.47 -9.98
N LEU A 28 -1.92 -18.65 -10.56
CA LEU A 28 -1.38 -19.99 -10.82
C LEU A 28 -1.13 -20.76 -9.53
N ALA A 29 -0.52 -20.14 -8.54
CA ALA A 29 -0.31 -20.75 -7.22
C ALA A 29 -1.64 -21.11 -6.54
N ALA A 30 -2.65 -20.24 -6.65
CA ALA A 30 -3.99 -20.50 -6.11
C ALA A 30 -4.66 -21.71 -6.79
N ILE A 31 -4.57 -21.80 -8.12
CA ILE A 31 -5.11 -22.94 -8.90
C ILE A 31 -4.40 -24.23 -8.50
N LEU A 32 -3.08 -24.23 -8.46
CA LEU A 32 -2.28 -25.40 -8.08
C LEU A 32 -2.57 -25.84 -6.64
N TRP A 33 -2.70 -24.89 -5.73
CA TRP A 33 -3.04 -25.16 -4.34
C TRP A 33 -4.43 -25.79 -4.20
N MET A 34 -5.44 -25.22 -4.85
CA MET A 34 -6.80 -25.79 -4.85
C MET A 34 -6.84 -27.16 -5.49
N ALA A 35 -6.10 -27.39 -6.59
CA ALA A 35 -6.00 -28.68 -7.24
C ALA A 35 -5.36 -29.73 -6.32
N LYS A 36 -4.29 -29.37 -5.60
CA LYS A 36 -3.61 -30.24 -4.62
C LYS A 36 -4.51 -30.58 -3.43
N GLN A 37 -5.21 -29.62 -2.86
CA GLN A 37 -6.14 -29.85 -1.76
C GLN A 37 -7.24 -30.85 -2.15
N ARG A 38 -7.80 -30.69 -3.35
CA ARG A 38 -8.88 -31.57 -3.83
C ARG A 38 -8.43 -32.98 -4.16
N ARG A 39 -7.21 -33.17 -4.67
CA ARG A 39 -6.62 -34.49 -4.85
C ARG A 39 -6.52 -35.24 -3.53
N ARG A 40 -6.21 -34.53 -2.43
CA ARG A 40 -6.15 -35.15 -1.09
C ARG A 40 -7.54 -35.54 -0.54
N LEU A 41 -8.61 -34.90 -1.02
CA LEU A 41 -10.00 -35.16 -0.60
C LEU A 41 -10.75 -36.16 -1.51
N GLY A 42 -10.03 -36.91 -2.39
CA GLY A 42 -10.61 -37.98 -3.18
C GLY A 42 -11.47 -37.55 -4.38
N GLY A 43 -11.45 -36.32 -4.79
CA GLY A 43 -12.24 -35.81 -5.92
C GLY A 43 -11.49 -35.87 -7.25
N GLY A 44 -11.73 -36.88 -8.07
CA GLY A 44 -11.29 -36.93 -9.46
C GLY A 44 -11.89 -35.79 -10.30
N THR A 45 -11.10 -35.09 -11.14
CA THR A 45 -11.39 -33.88 -11.97
C THR A 45 -11.05 -32.52 -11.33
N GLY A 46 -9.98 -32.49 -10.53
CA GLY A 46 -9.62 -31.34 -9.72
C GLY A 46 -9.40 -30.02 -10.48
N LEU A 47 -8.79 -30.06 -11.67
CA LEU A 47 -8.37 -28.84 -12.37
C LEU A 47 -9.55 -28.07 -12.97
N ARG A 48 -10.41 -28.72 -13.74
CA ARG A 48 -11.59 -28.09 -14.38
C ARG A 48 -12.54 -27.46 -13.34
N ARG A 49 -12.78 -28.19 -12.25
CA ARG A 49 -13.65 -27.70 -11.16
C ARG A 49 -12.99 -26.61 -10.33
N SER A 50 -11.67 -26.63 -10.19
CA SER A 50 -10.91 -25.54 -9.55
C SER A 50 -10.93 -24.27 -10.40
N LEU A 51 -10.82 -24.38 -11.72
CA LEU A 51 -10.94 -23.24 -12.65
C LEU A 51 -12.35 -22.63 -12.62
N THR A 52 -13.40 -23.49 -12.62
CA THR A 52 -14.78 -23.01 -12.54
C THR A 52 -15.07 -22.28 -11.22
N LEU A 53 -14.53 -22.79 -10.11
CA LEU A 53 -14.66 -22.13 -8.81
C LEU A 53 -13.88 -20.84 -8.76
N LEU A 54 -12.65 -20.81 -9.30
CA LEU A 54 -11.86 -19.58 -9.40
C LEU A 54 -12.61 -18.53 -10.21
N ALA A 55 -13.15 -18.89 -11.38
CA ALA A 55 -13.93 -18.00 -12.23
C ALA A 55 -15.21 -17.48 -11.54
N ARG A 56 -15.86 -18.34 -10.74
CA ARG A 56 -17.04 -17.92 -9.97
C ARG A 56 -16.65 -17.00 -8.81
N HIS A 57 -15.60 -17.34 -8.06
CA HIS A 57 -15.12 -16.50 -6.95
C HIS A 57 -14.51 -15.19 -7.43
N SER A 58 -13.76 -15.18 -8.55
CA SER A 58 -13.22 -13.97 -9.10
C SER A 58 -14.31 -12.96 -9.46
N ARG A 59 -15.40 -13.39 -10.08
CA ARG A 59 -16.58 -12.51 -10.37
C ARG A 59 -17.18 -11.90 -9.11
N LEU A 60 -17.30 -12.69 -8.03
CA LEU A 60 -17.79 -12.21 -6.73
C LEU A 60 -16.80 -11.24 -6.08
N ILE A 61 -15.51 -11.55 -6.11
CA ILE A 61 -14.44 -10.73 -5.55
C ILE A 61 -14.31 -9.41 -6.31
N PHE A 62 -14.34 -9.42 -7.64
CA PHE A 62 -14.32 -8.19 -8.43
C PHE A 62 -15.54 -7.30 -8.13
N GLY A 63 -16.73 -7.88 -7.97
CA GLY A 63 -17.90 -7.13 -7.57
C GLY A 63 -17.80 -6.54 -6.16
N SER A 64 -17.22 -7.28 -5.23
CA SER A 64 -16.98 -6.88 -3.84
C SER A 64 -15.91 -5.77 -3.74
N ASN A 65 -14.83 -5.86 -4.52
CA ASN A 65 -13.70 -4.93 -4.46
C ASN A 65 -13.80 -3.76 -5.47
N ARG A 66 -14.98 -3.58 -6.10
CA ARG A 66 -15.18 -2.48 -7.06
C ARG A 66 -14.85 -1.10 -6.48
N GLY A 67 -15.13 -0.89 -5.20
CA GLY A 67 -14.82 0.35 -4.50
C GLY A 67 -13.31 0.59 -4.37
N GLU A 68 -12.55 -0.44 -4.00
CA GLU A 68 -11.09 -0.36 -3.90
C GLU A 68 -10.44 -0.13 -5.26
N ILE A 69 -10.92 -0.82 -6.30
CA ILE A 69 -10.43 -0.63 -7.68
C ILE A 69 -10.72 0.80 -8.16
N ALA A 70 -11.93 1.32 -7.88
CA ALA A 70 -12.30 2.69 -8.23
C ALA A 70 -11.44 3.72 -7.48
N VAL A 71 -11.15 3.51 -6.19
CA VAL A 71 -10.28 4.37 -5.40
C VAL A 71 -8.84 4.33 -5.91
N LEU A 72 -8.30 3.13 -6.20
CA LEU A 72 -6.95 2.99 -6.76
C LEU A 72 -6.82 3.66 -8.13
N GLY A 73 -7.74 3.38 -9.05
CA GLY A 73 -7.74 3.98 -10.38
C GLY A 73 -8.02 5.48 -10.33
N GLY A 74 -8.96 5.90 -9.51
CA GLY A 74 -9.29 7.32 -9.29
C GLY A 74 -8.12 8.10 -8.70
N SER A 75 -7.42 7.55 -7.70
CA SER A 75 -6.26 8.21 -7.10
C SER A 75 -5.08 8.35 -8.08
N ALA A 76 -4.83 7.32 -8.88
CA ALA A 76 -3.79 7.37 -9.91
C ALA A 76 -4.13 8.41 -10.98
N CYS A 77 -5.39 8.45 -11.44
CA CYS A 77 -5.88 9.44 -12.39
C CYS A 77 -5.78 10.87 -11.80
N LEU A 78 -6.20 11.05 -10.57
CA LEU A 78 -6.15 12.33 -9.87
C LEU A 78 -4.70 12.83 -9.69
N GLY A 79 -3.77 11.93 -9.34
CA GLY A 79 -2.34 12.25 -9.29
C GLY A 79 -1.80 12.69 -10.66
N ALA A 80 -2.13 11.94 -11.72
CA ALA A 80 -1.70 12.28 -13.08
C ALA A 80 -2.29 13.61 -13.59
N LEU A 81 -3.49 13.98 -13.17
CA LEU A 81 -4.13 15.24 -13.56
C LEU A 81 -3.64 16.43 -12.74
N ILE A 82 -3.38 16.25 -11.44
CA ILE A 82 -2.96 17.34 -10.55
C ILE A 82 -1.48 17.70 -10.74
N THR A 83 -0.61 16.69 -10.93
CA THR A 83 0.84 16.91 -11.04
C THR A 83 1.22 18.00 -12.07
N PRO A 84 0.68 18.01 -13.30
CA PRO A 84 1.01 19.06 -14.28
C PRO A 84 0.37 20.42 -13.97
N LEU A 85 -0.64 20.49 -13.08
CA LEU A 85 -1.29 21.73 -12.69
C LEU A 85 -0.58 22.43 -11.51
N VAL A 86 0.26 21.69 -10.78
CA VAL A 86 1.05 22.22 -9.69
C VAL A 86 2.23 22.98 -10.27
N ASP A 87 2.34 24.27 -9.93
CA ASP A 87 3.53 25.05 -10.26
C ASP A 87 4.73 24.49 -9.48
N GLN A 88 5.60 23.79 -10.19
CA GLN A 88 6.79 23.16 -9.62
C GLN A 88 7.72 24.20 -8.98
N HIS A 89 7.74 25.43 -9.52
CA HIS A 89 8.56 26.50 -8.98
C HIS A 89 8.04 26.98 -7.63
N ALA A 90 6.74 27.24 -7.56
CA ALA A 90 6.09 27.65 -6.32
C ALA A 90 6.16 26.56 -5.24
N LEU A 91 6.01 25.28 -5.65
CA LEU A 91 6.17 24.14 -4.75
C LEU A 91 7.61 24.06 -4.21
N HIS A 92 8.59 24.20 -5.09
CA HIS A 92 10.00 24.17 -4.73
C HIS A 92 10.36 25.30 -3.74
N GLU A 93 9.93 26.54 -4.00
CA GLU A 93 10.11 27.66 -3.08
C GLU A 93 9.44 27.42 -1.72
N LEU A 94 8.22 26.90 -1.73
CA LEU A 94 7.51 26.54 -0.49
C LEU A 94 8.28 25.49 0.32
N LEU A 95 8.83 24.48 -0.35
CA LEU A 95 9.61 23.43 0.29
C LEU A 95 10.95 23.94 0.81
N LEU A 96 11.63 24.81 0.05
CA LEU A 96 12.85 25.50 0.52
C LEU A 96 12.58 26.34 1.78
N ALA A 97 11.43 27.02 1.82
CA ALA A 97 11.02 27.80 2.98
C ALA A 97 10.80 26.96 4.24
N THR A 98 10.46 25.67 4.10
CA THR A 98 10.34 24.74 5.24
C THR A 98 11.69 24.27 5.79
N HIS A 99 12.79 24.52 5.10
CA HIS A 99 14.13 24.00 5.39
C HIS A 99 14.21 22.47 5.51
N LEU A 100 13.20 21.75 5.00
CA LEU A 100 13.15 20.29 5.00
C LEU A 100 13.85 19.77 3.73
N GLN A 101 14.90 18.99 3.91
CA GLN A 101 15.65 18.38 2.80
C GLN A 101 15.94 16.91 3.09
N GLY A 102 16.20 16.16 2.03
CA GLY A 102 16.59 14.75 2.15
C GLY A 102 15.62 13.89 2.99
N ALA A 103 16.15 13.17 3.95
CA ALA A 103 15.37 12.28 4.80
C ALA A 103 14.30 13.00 5.65
N ALA A 104 14.53 14.25 6.05
CA ALA A 104 13.55 15.02 6.82
C ALA A 104 12.27 15.28 6.01
N MET A 105 12.40 15.50 4.70
CA MET A 105 11.25 15.62 3.79
C MET A 105 10.47 14.30 3.70
N ALA A 106 11.15 13.16 3.60
CA ALA A 106 10.49 11.85 3.57
C ALA A 106 9.74 11.57 4.88
N VAL A 107 10.31 11.96 6.03
CA VAL A 107 9.64 11.87 7.34
C VAL A 107 8.43 12.80 7.39
N ALA A 108 8.55 14.03 6.91
CA ALA A 108 7.44 14.98 6.87
C ALA A 108 6.31 14.47 5.97
N ALA A 109 6.63 13.92 4.80
CA ALA A 109 5.66 13.27 3.91
C ALA A 109 4.97 12.07 4.59
N MET A 110 5.74 11.25 5.32
CA MET A 110 5.19 10.14 6.12
C MET A 110 4.17 10.65 7.14
N LEU A 111 4.52 11.65 7.91
CA LEU A 111 3.65 12.21 8.95
C LEU A 111 2.41 12.88 8.35
N LEU A 112 2.56 13.56 7.21
CA LEU A 112 1.46 14.19 6.49
C LEU A 112 0.43 13.16 6.02
N VAL A 113 0.87 12.06 5.37
CA VAL A 113 -0.03 10.97 4.95
C VAL A 113 -0.78 10.38 6.14
N VAL A 114 -0.07 10.11 7.23
CA VAL A 114 -0.68 9.56 8.44
C VAL A 114 -1.69 10.55 9.02
N GLY A 115 -1.37 11.84 9.08
CA GLY A 115 -2.29 12.89 9.54
C GLY A 115 -3.54 12.99 8.67
N LEU A 116 -3.38 13.01 7.34
CA LEU A 116 -4.49 13.04 6.38
C LEU A 116 -5.40 11.81 6.51
N ALA A 117 -4.82 10.64 6.79
CA ALA A 117 -5.59 9.42 7.02
C ALA A 117 -6.47 9.51 8.28
N GLN A 118 -6.09 10.30 9.31
CA GLN A 118 -6.91 10.51 10.51
C GLN A 118 -8.16 11.36 10.22
N VAL A 119 -8.15 12.16 9.17
CA VAL A 119 -9.29 12.99 8.73
C VAL A 119 -10.17 12.23 7.72
N GLY A 120 -9.83 10.98 7.41
CA GLY A 120 -10.60 10.13 6.51
C GLY A 120 -10.12 10.13 5.05
N LEU A 121 -9.02 10.83 4.72
CA LEU A 121 -8.41 10.72 3.40
C LEU A 121 -7.80 9.33 3.24
N ASN A 122 -8.10 8.71 2.09
CA ASN A 122 -7.56 7.38 1.80
C ASN A 122 -6.03 7.46 1.65
N PRO A 123 -5.26 6.66 2.42
CA PRO A 123 -3.79 6.68 2.36
C PRO A 123 -3.22 6.45 0.96
N ILE A 124 -3.91 5.66 0.13
CA ILE A 124 -3.49 5.39 -1.26
C ILE A 124 -3.47 6.70 -2.07
N VAL A 125 -4.52 7.52 -1.93
CA VAL A 125 -4.61 8.82 -2.61
C VAL A 125 -3.48 9.74 -2.18
N SER A 126 -3.27 9.87 -0.87
CA SER A 126 -2.24 10.74 -0.30
C SER A 126 -0.83 10.29 -0.70
N VAL A 127 -0.55 8.98 -0.65
CA VAL A 127 0.75 8.41 -1.05
C VAL A 127 1.01 8.62 -2.54
N THR A 128 0.03 8.33 -3.41
CA THR A 128 0.23 8.49 -4.86
C THR A 128 0.40 9.95 -5.25
N LEU A 129 -0.37 10.85 -4.63
CA LEU A 129 -0.24 12.28 -4.88
C LEU A 129 1.13 12.81 -4.44
N LEU A 130 1.57 12.50 -3.21
CA LEU A 130 2.87 12.94 -2.72
C LEU A 130 4.04 12.30 -3.49
N ALA A 131 3.92 11.04 -3.90
CA ALA A 131 4.92 10.41 -4.76
C ALA A 131 5.06 11.15 -6.11
N SER A 132 3.93 11.57 -6.69
CA SER A 132 3.94 12.35 -7.95
C SER A 132 4.48 13.76 -7.77
N LEU A 133 4.18 14.43 -6.65
CA LEU A 133 4.61 15.79 -6.41
C LEU A 133 6.08 15.91 -5.96
N LEU A 134 6.56 14.97 -5.16
CA LEU A 134 7.89 15.00 -4.56
C LEU A 134 8.91 14.12 -5.31
N GLY A 135 8.46 13.28 -6.24
CA GLY A 135 9.31 12.30 -6.93
C GLY A 135 10.31 12.94 -7.92
N ASP A 136 9.95 14.08 -8.51
CA ASP A 136 10.74 14.72 -9.55
C ASP A 136 11.39 16.03 -9.03
N GLY A 137 12.59 15.91 -8.44
CA GLY A 137 13.46 17.08 -8.33
C GLY A 137 13.39 17.92 -7.04
N VAL A 138 12.77 17.42 -5.96
CA VAL A 138 12.61 18.18 -4.71
C VAL A 138 13.73 17.92 -3.67
N GLY A 139 14.92 17.52 -4.10
CA GLY A 139 16.08 17.34 -3.20
C GLY A 139 15.95 16.15 -2.23
N VAL A 140 15.07 15.20 -2.54
CA VAL A 140 14.92 13.94 -1.79
C VAL A 140 15.31 12.77 -2.69
N ASP A 141 16.13 11.86 -2.17
CA ASP A 141 16.38 10.61 -2.89
C ASP A 141 15.06 9.83 -3.06
N PRO A 142 14.69 9.43 -4.29
CA PRO A 142 13.45 8.72 -4.56
C PRO A 142 13.29 7.42 -3.75
N ARG A 143 14.39 6.79 -3.38
CA ARG A 143 14.39 5.55 -2.56
C ARG A 143 13.97 5.85 -1.14
N ILE A 144 14.49 6.93 -0.55
CA ILE A 144 14.16 7.37 0.82
C ILE A 144 12.71 7.83 0.88
N LEU A 145 12.26 8.59 -0.13
CA LEU A 145 10.86 9.00 -0.26
C LEU A 145 9.95 7.78 -0.36
N ALA A 146 10.28 6.79 -1.20
CA ALA A 146 9.50 5.57 -1.33
C ALA A 146 9.38 4.81 0.00
N VAL A 147 10.49 4.67 0.75
CA VAL A 147 10.48 4.05 2.08
C VAL A 147 9.56 4.83 3.03
N GLY A 148 9.69 6.15 3.09
CA GLY A 148 8.83 7.01 3.92
C GLY A 148 7.35 6.84 3.60
N LEU A 149 6.98 6.85 2.32
CA LEU A 149 5.60 6.67 1.87
C LEU A 149 5.05 5.25 2.13
N MET A 150 5.88 4.21 2.00
CA MET A 150 5.50 2.84 2.37
C MET A 150 5.26 2.70 3.88
N CYS A 151 6.11 3.31 4.70
CA CYS A 151 5.90 3.39 6.15
C CYS A 151 4.61 4.15 6.48
N ALA A 152 4.37 5.27 5.82
CA ALA A 152 3.17 6.07 5.96
C ALA A 152 1.89 5.27 5.68
N TRP A 153 1.88 4.54 4.57
CA TRP A 153 0.75 3.68 4.23
C TRP A 153 0.50 2.63 5.30
N SER A 154 1.55 1.89 5.69
CA SER A 154 1.46 0.83 6.71
C SER A 154 0.94 1.38 8.05
N LEU A 155 1.46 2.51 8.50
CA LEU A 155 1.02 3.17 9.72
C LEU A 155 -0.44 3.63 9.62
N SER A 156 -0.84 4.20 8.49
CA SER A 156 -2.21 4.66 8.26
C SER A 156 -3.22 3.53 8.31
N MET A 157 -2.85 2.34 7.79
CA MET A 157 -3.73 1.16 7.83
C MET A 157 -4.04 0.68 9.25
N ILE A 158 -3.14 0.95 10.20
CA ILE A 158 -3.27 0.50 11.60
C ILE A 158 -3.87 1.61 12.49
N SER A 159 -3.60 2.87 12.17
CA SER A 159 -3.94 4.01 13.03
C SER A 159 -5.21 4.74 12.61
N SER A 160 -5.59 4.70 11.33
CA SER A 160 -6.78 5.43 10.87
C SER A 160 -8.06 4.64 11.14
N PRO A 161 -9.05 5.26 11.81
CA PRO A 161 -10.34 4.65 12.06
C PRO A 161 -11.20 4.49 10.80
N PHE A 162 -10.80 5.11 9.69
CA PHE A 162 -11.55 5.13 8.42
C PHE A 162 -11.08 4.07 7.42
N THR A 163 -10.04 3.30 7.73
CA THR A 163 -9.58 2.23 6.84
C THR A 163 -10.54 1.04 6.83
N ALA A 164 -10.65 0.38 5.67
CA ALA A 164 -11.55 -0.76 5.50
C ALA A 164 -11.26 -1.88 6.52
N SER A 165 -9.99 -2.14 6.84
CA SER A 165 -9.57 -3.12 7.83
C SER A 165 -10.09 -2.79 9.23
N MET A 166 -10.02 -1.50 9.64
CA MET A 166 -10.52 -1.05 10.93
C MET A 166 -12.05 -1.10 11.01
N LEU A 167 -12.74 -0.75 9.93
CA LEU A 167 -14.20 -0.81 9.86
C LEU A 167 -14.70 -2.26 9.96
N VAL A 168 -14.08 -3.18 9.21
CA VAL A 168 -14.40 -4.61 9.29
C VAL A 168 -14.13 -5.16 10.68
N LEU A 169 -12.96 -4.84 11.27
CA LEU A 169 -12.61 -5.30 12.60
C LEU A 169 -13.59 -4.75 13.65
N SER A 170 -13.98 -3.48 13.55
CA SER A 170 -14.93 -2.85 14.46
C SER A 170 -16.30 -3.54 14.45
N GLN A 171 -16.75 -3.97 13.28
CA GLN A 171 -18.00 -4.73 13.12
C GLN A 171 -17.88 -6.13 13.76
N LEU A 172 -16.76 -6.83 13.55
CA LEU A 172 -16.55 -8.18 14.06
C LEU A 172 -16.49 -8.22 15.60
N ILE A 173 -15.87 -7.23 16.23
CA ILE A 173 -15.67 -7.21 17.69
C ILE A 173 -16.67 -6.29 18.42
N HIS A 174 -17.60 -5.67 17.68
CA HIS A 174 -18.60 -4.73 18.21
C HIS A 174 -17.99 -3.60 19.06
N ARG A 175 -16.90 -3.00 18.58
CA ARG A 175 -16.21 -1.87 19.21
C ARG A 175 -16.04 -0.72 18.22
N SER A 176 -16.01 0.51 18.73
CA SER A 176 -15.78 1.71 17.93
C SER A 176 -14.42 1.63 17.20
N PRO A 177 -14.36 1.98 15.90
CA PRO A 177 -13.09 2.04 15.15
C PRO A 177 -12.05 2.96 15.80
N TYR A 178 -12.49 4.08 16.38
CA TYR A 178 -11.64 5.02 17.12
C TYR A 178 -10.98 4.37 18.34
N ARG A 179 -11.74 3.54 19.06
CA ARG A 179 -11.20 2.84 20.25
C ARG A 179 -10.13 1.84 19.85
N ILE A 180 -10.32 1.14 18.74
CA ILE A 180 -9.34 0.18 18.22
C ILE A 180 -8.09 0.92 17.73
N ALA A 181 -8.28 1.94 16.89
CA ALA A 181 -7.20 2.70 16.27
C ALA A 181 -6.33 3.43 17.31
N TRP A 182 -6.97 4.13 18.26
CA TRP A 182 -6.27 5.04 19.17
C TRP A 182 -5.97 4.45 20.53
N HIS A 183 -6.92 3.71 21.11
CA HIS A 183 -6.73 3.21 22.48
C HIS A 183 -5.90 1.91 22.50
N TRP A 184 -6.12 1.01 21.55
CA TRP A 184 -5.38 -0.24 21.50
C TRP A 184 -4.03 -0.11 20.80
N ASN A 185 -3.98 0.63 19.70
CA ASN A 185 -2.77 0.80 18.91
C ASN A 185 -2.00 2.10 19.23
N GLY A 186 -2.54 2.98 20.08
CA GLY A 186 -1.96 4.30 20.34
C GLY A 186 -0.53 4.22 20.89
N LEU A 187 -0.29 3.34 21.88
CA LEU A 187 1.06 3.14 22.43
C LEU A 187 2.06 2.64 21.37
N PHE A 188 1.64 1.66 20.58
CA PHE A 188 2.44 1.16 19.46
C PHE A 188 2.80 2.29 18.50
N PHE A 189 1.82 3.13 18.17
CA PHE A 189 1.99 4.24 17.25
C PHE A 189 2.98 5.29 17.79
N VAL A 190 2.84 5.68 19.05
CA VAL A 190 3.74 6.64 19.73
C VAL A 190 5.19 6.14 19.77
N LEU A 191 5.41 4.83 19.89
CA LEU A 191 6.75 4.25 19.89
C LEU A 191 7.32 4.05 18.48
N VAL A 192 6.50 3.58 17.54
CA VAL A 192 6.97 3.20 16.21
C VAL A 192 7.21 4.41 15.31
N VAL A 193 6.41 5.47 15.40
CA VAL A 193 6.57 6.66 14.56
C VAL A 193 7.94 7.31 14.75
N PRO A 194 8.41 7.63 15.99
CA PRO A 194 9.74 8.17 16.18
C PRO A 194 10.86 7.20 15.74
N MET A 195 10.68 5.90 15.98
CA MET A 195 11.64 4.89 15.58
C MET A 195 11.80 4.83 14.06
N LEU A 196 10.69 4.88 13.31
CA LEU A 196 10.73 4.93 11.86
C LEU A 196 11.31 6.25 11.34
N ALA A 197 10.99 7.38 11.97
CA ALA A 197 11.57 8.66 11.63
C ALA A 197 13.10 8.66 11.80
N LEU A 198 13.60 8.13 12.92
CA LEU A 198 15.03 7.96 13.15
C LEU A 198 15.67 7.01 12.12
N TRP A 199 15.01 5.89 11.82
CA TRP A 199 15.50 4.94 10.84
C TRP A 199 15.57 5.53 9.43
N ILE A 200 14.55 6.26 9.00
CA ILE A 200 14.56 6.99 7.71
C ILE A 200 15.68 8.04 7.71
N GLY A 201 15.86 8.76 8.83
CA GLY A 201 16.94 9.72 8.98
C GLY A 201 18.33 9.09 8.85
N MET A 202 18.54 7.93 9.45
CA MET A 202 19.77 7.16 9.31
C MET A 202 19.99 6.69 7.87
N LEU A 203 18.97 6.13 7.22
CA LEU A 203 19.07 5.71 5.81
C LEU A 203 19.47 6.87 4.90
N GLY A 204 19.00 8.07 5.17
CA GLY A 204 19.35 9.26 4.41
C GLY A 204 20.80 9.72 4.55
N GLN A 205 21.53 9.20 5.53
CA GLN A 205 22.97 9.47 5.68
C GLN A 205 23.83 8.44 4.92
N TRP A 206 23.25 7.30 4.55
CA TRP A 206 23.96 6.18 3.91
C TRP A 206 23.71 6.10 2.40
N LEU A 207 22.69 6.78 1.90
CA LEU A 207 22.31 6.82 0.48
C LEU A 207 22.56 8.16 -0.15
#